data_97b43f197a660f715163fbf84ccbebce
#
_entry.id   97b43f197a660f715163fbf84ccbebce
#
_cell.length_a   1.000
_cell.length_b   1.000
_cell.length_c   1.000
_cell.angle_alpha   90.00
_cell.angle_beta   90.00
_cell.angle_gamma   90.00
#
_symmetry.space_group_name_H-M   'P 1'
#
loop_
_entity.id
_entity.type
_entity.pdbx_description
1 polymer ?
#
loop_
_entity_poly.entity_id
_entity_poly.type
_entity_poly.pdbx_seq_one_letter_code
_entity_poly.pdbx_strand_id
1 'polypeptide(L)'
;MEIGNIVLILVLAIVLFPRLSADYVLHQFVIIVLLTMGLSLEMLSGVLDFAFMAEIAMTTCMGGLCLRAGFPVWVSLTVMILAQMLFGMAKGLLIGKIRVNPILLTFILQQIYQGIAAVFGDAIQAPIPRDYYGSYMFWMIFSGIAVVIYVFLQLMLTHTYYGKYVRMLGENETSVKNSGIRFDICRMIICGISG
;
A
#
# COMPACT_ATOMS: atom_id res chain seq x y z
N MET A 1 -26.56 17.39 1.59
CA MET A 1 -26.16 15.97 1.49
C MET A 1 -24.99 15.61 2.44
N GLU A 2 -24.06 16.52 2.69
CA GLU A 2 -22.88 16.24 3.54
C GLU A 2 -23.20 16.12 5.03
N ILE A 3 -24.07 16.96 5.59
CA ILE A 3 -24.43 16.93 7.03
C ILE A 3 -25.09 15.62 7.43
N GLY A 4 -25.97 15.07 6.57
CA GLY A 4 -26.63 13.78 6.83
C GLY A 4 -25.63 12.62 6.90
N ASN A 5 -24.62 12.62 6.02
CA ASN A 5 -23.56 11.60 6.02
C ASN A 5 -22.65 11.71 7.25
N ILE A 6 -22.33 12.93 7.68
CA ILE A 6 -21.54 13.16 8.90
C ILE A 6 -22.30 12.68 10.12
N VAL A 7 -23.59 13.01 10.22
CA VAL A 7 -24.46 12.54 11.33
C VAL A 7 -24.57 11.02 11.33
N LEU A 8 -24.74 10.39 10.18
CA LEU A 8 -24.81 8.93 10.05
C LEU A 8 -23.48 8.27 10.50
N ILE A 9 -22.35 8.80 10.07
CA ILE A 9 -21.03 8.30 10.47
C ILE A 9 -20.85 8.45 11.99
N LEU A 10 -21.20 9.58 12.56
CA LEU A 10 -21.11 9.80 14.01
C LEU A 10 -22.01 8.84 14.78
N VAL A 11 -23.26 8.64 14.34
CA VAL A 11 -24.19 7.69 14.98
C VAL A 11 -23.65 6.26 14.90
N LEU A 12 -23.15 5.84 13.73
CA LEU A 12 -22.53 4.52 13.57
C LEU A 12 -21.29 4.38 14.45
N ALA A 13 -20.45 5.41 14.52
CA ALA A 13 -19.27 5.39 15.39
C ALA A 13 -19.68 5.24 16.87
N ILE A 14 -20.65 6.00 17.37
CA ILE A 14 -21.12 5.93 18.76
C ILE A 14 -21.74 4.56 19.09
N VAL A 15 -22.44 3.95 18.14
CA VAL A 15 -23.11 2.65 18.34
C VAL A 15 -22.12 1.48 18.26
N LEU A 16 -21.17 1.54 17.35
CA LEU A 16 -20.25 0.43 17.08
C LEU A 16 -18.98 0.47 17.95
N PHE A 17 -18.48 1.66 18.28
CA PHE A 17 -17.23 1.82 19.01
C PHE A 17 -17.19 1.09 20.37
N PRO A 18 -18.27 1.10 21.21
CA PRO A 18 -18.27 0.37 22.48
C PRO A 18 -18.25 -1.15 22.34
N ARG A 19 -18.53 -1.67 21.13
CA ARG A 19 -18.56 -3.12 20.85
C ARG A 19 -17.26 -3.65 20.26
N LEU A 20 -16.33 -2.75 19.91
CA LEU A 20 -15.05 -3.10 19.31
C LEU A 20 -13.99 -3.20 20.41
N SER A 21 -13.19 -4.26 20.38
CA SER A 21 -12.00 -4.32 21.22
C SER A 21 -10.97 -3.28 20.77
N ALA A 22 -10.24 -2.70 21.72
CA ALA A 22 -9.20 -1.72 21.41
C ALA A 22 -8.13 -2.29 20.46
N ASP A 23 -7.79 -3.57 20.62
CA ASP A 23 -6.87 -4.30 19.75
C ASP A 23 -7.34 -4.33 18.29
N TYR A 24 -8.64 -4.60 18.09
CA TYR A 24 -9.22 -4.62 16.75
C TYR A 24 -9.18 -3.24 16.10
N VAL A 25 -9.49 -2.19 16.85
CA VAL A 25 -9.46 -0.82 16.35
C VAL A 25 -8.05 -0.41 15.94
N LEU A 26 -7.03 -0.69 16.78
CA LEU A 26 -5.63 -0.41 16.48
C LEU A 26 -5.14 -1.18 15.25
N HIS A 27 -5.48 -2.46 15.16
CA HIS A 27 -5.14 -3.29 14.00
C HIS A 27 -5.71 -2.72 12.70
N GLN A 28 -7.00 -2.40 12.67
CA GLN A 28 -7.63 -1.81 11.49
C GLN A 28 -7.08 -0.42 11.16
N PHE A 29 -6.79 0.40 12.18
CA PHE A 29 -6.18 1.71 12.00
C PHE A 29 -4.84 1.60 11.26
N VAL A 30 -3.95 0.72 11.71
CA VAL A 30 -2.63 0.53 11.07
C VAL A 30 -2.77 0.13 9.60
N ILE A 31 -3.62 -0.86 9.32
CA ILE A 31 -3.84 -1.35 7.96
C ILE A 31 -4.38 -0.23 7.06
N ILE A 32 -5.46 0.43 7.48
CA ILE A 32 -6.11 1.48 6.68
C ILE A 32 -5.16 2.65 6.44
N VAL A 33 -4.43 3.08 7.46
CA VAL A 33 -3.49 4.21 7.34
C VAL A 33 -2.38 3.88 6.35
N LEU A 34 -1.73 2.73 6.48
CA LEU A 34 -0.64 2.33 5.58
C LEU A 34 -1.13 2.16 4.13
N LEU A 35 -2.25 1.48 3.92
CA LEU A 35 -2.85 1.33 2.58
C LEU A 35 -3.21 2.68 1.95
N THR A 36 -3.83 3.57 2.73
CA THR A 36 -4.23 4.89 2.23
C THR A 36 -3.02 5.72 1.86
N MET A 37 -1.92 5.62 2.60
CA MET A 37 -0.67 6.31 2.27
C MET A 37 -0.07 5.84 0.94
N GLY A 38 0.06 4.53 0.75
CA GLY A 38 0.57 3.96 -0.49
C GLY A 38 -0.26 4.41 -1.69
N LEU A 39 -1.57 4.20 -1.63
CA LEU A 39 -2.50 4.61 -2.68
C LEU A 39 -2.47 6.13 -2.94
N SER A 40 -2.35 6.96 -1.90
CA SER A 40 -2.27 8.42 -2.05
C SER A 40 -1.04 8.86 -2.84
N LEU A 41 0.10 8.21 -2.62
CA LEU A 41 1.33 8.49 -3.37
C LEU A 41 1.16 8.18 -4.86
N GLU A 42 0.57 7.05 -5.20
CA GLU A 42 0.30 6.67 -6.59
C GLU A 42 -0.71 7.63 -7.24
N MET A 43 -1.82 7.91 -6.57
CA MET A 43 -2.84 8.85 -7.08
C MET A 43 -2.29 10.25 -7.31
N LEU A 44 -1.45 10.76 -6.39
CA LEU A 44 -0.78 12.06 -6.57
C LEU A 44 0.17 12.07 -7.78
N SER A 45 0.75 10.92 -8.14
CA SER A 45 1.58 10.77 -9.33
C SER A 45 0.80 10.51 -10.63
N GLY A 46 -0.54 10.51 -10.57
CA GLY A 46 -1.41 10.24 -11.70
C GLY A 46 -1.59 8.75 -12.03
N VAL A 47 -1.26 7.86 -11.10
CA VAL A 47 -1.48 6.41 -11.24
C VAL A 47 -2.68 6.01 -10.39
N LEU A 48 -3.75 5.55 -11.04
CA LEU A 48 -4.88 4.89 -10.37
C LEU A 48 -4.59 3.40 -10.33
N ASP A 49 -4.30 2.89 -9.14
CA ASP A 49 -3.98 1.49 -8.94
C ASP A 49 -5.19 0.68 -8.45
N PHE A 50 -5.66 -0.21 -9.31
CA PHE A 50 -6.71 -1.18 -8.98
C PHE A 50 -6.13 -2.55 -8.58
N ALA A 51 -4.83 -2.77 -8.80
CA ALA A 51 -4.19 -4.05 -8.50
C ALA A 51 -3.77 -4.20 -7.03
N PHE A 52 -3.75 -3.14 -6.23
CA PHE A 52 -3.15 -3.12 -4.90
C PHE A 52 -3.64 -4.24 -3.96
N MET A 53 -4.94 -4.56 -3.97
CA MET A 53 -5.48 -5.65 -3.15
C MET A 53 -4.99 -7.03 -3.62
N ALA A 54 -4.87 -7.22 -4.93
CA ALA A 54 -4.36 -8.46 -5.51
C ALA A 54 -2.84 -8.60 -5.30
N GLU A 55 -2.10 -7.49 -5.32
CA GLU A 55 -0.67 -7.44 -4.98
C GLU A 55 -0.46 -7.88 -3.52
N ILE A 56 -1.25 -7.38 -2.58
CA ILE A 56 -1.22 -7.80 -1.17
C ILE A 56 -1.51 -9.29 -1.04
N ALA A 57 -2.55 -9.79 -1.70
CA ALA A 57 -2.89 -11.21 -1.65
C ALA A 57 -1.74 -12.08 -2.18
N MET A 58 -1.13 -11.69 -3.30
CA MET A 58 -0.03 -12.42 -3.90
C MET A 58 1.23 -12.40 -3.00
N THR A 59 1.60 -11.25 -2.46
CA THR A 59 2.77 -11.14 -1.57
C THR A 59 2.54 -11.87 -0.24
N THR A 60 1.30 -11.90 0.26
CA THR A 60 0.92 -12.71 1.43
C THR A 60 1.10 -14.21 1.14
N CYS A 61 0.76 -14.68 -0.07
CA CYS A 61 1.05 -16.05 -0.48
C CYS A 61 2.55 -16.34 -0.47
N MET A 62 3.38 -15.43 -0.97
CA MET A 62 4.84 -15.59 -0.95
C MET A 62 5.38 -15.69 0.48
N GLY A 63 4.92 -14.82 1.38
CA GLY A 63 5.26 -14.89 2.80
C GLY A 63 4.82 -16.20 3.46
N GLY A 64 3.61 -16.67 3.16
CA GLY A 64 3.08 -17.94 3.64
C GLY A 64 3.87 -19.14 3.14
N LEU A 65 4.34 -19.13 1.89
CA LEU A 65 5.22 -20.17 1.35
C LEU A 65 6.58 -20.20 2.08
N CYS A 66 7.16 -19.03 2.38
CA CYS A 66 8.39 -18.95 3.17
C CYS A 66 8.21 -19.52 4.57
N LEU A 67 7.10 -19.23 5.25
CA LEU A 67 6.79 -19.80 6.57
C LEU A 67 6.62 -21.31 6.52
N ARG A 68 5.93 -21.84 5.50
CA ARG A 68 5.78 -23.30 5.31
C ARG A 68 7.11 -23.98 5.00
N ALA A 69 8.03 -23.30 4.34
CA ALA A 69 9.38 -23.80 4.08
C ALA A 69 10.29 -23.77 5.35
N GLY A 70 9.76 -23.31 6.48
CA GLY A 70 10.49 -23.26 7.75
C GLY A 70 11.34 -22.01 7.96
N PHE A 71 11.20 -21.00 7.10
CA PHE A 71 11.91 -19.74 7.32
C PHE A 71 11.31 -18.96 8.50
N PRO A 72 12.12 -18.22 9.26
CA PRO A 72 11.64 -17.39 10.35
C PRO A 72 10.75 -16.24 9.84
N VAL A 73 9.84 -15.77 10.68
CA VAL A 73 8.85 -14.71 10.36
C VAL A 73 9.51 -13.46 9.76
N TRP A 74 10.67 -13.06 10.30
CA TRP A 74 11.40 -11.89 9.81
C TRP A 74 11.88 -12.02 8.36
N VAL A 75 12.31 -13.24 7.96
CA VAL A 75 12.70 -13.51 6.56
C VAL A 75 11.46 -13.43 5.67
N SER A 76 10.34 -14.01 6.09
CA SER A 76 9.09 -13.96 5.35
C SER A 76 8.60 -12.52 5.13
N LEU A 77 8.64 -11.68 6.17
CA LEU A 77 8.32 -10.26 6.08
C LEU A 77 9.25 -9.51 5.12
N THR A 78 10.56 -9.77 5.20
CA THR A 78 11.54 -9.15 4.29
C THR A 78 11.27 -9.53 2.83
N VAL A 79 10.95 -10.80 2.56
CA VAL A 79 10.59 -11.27 1.21
C VAL A 79 9.32 -10.56 0.72
N MET A 80 8.30 -10.43 1.56
CA MET A 80 7.06 -9.73 1.20
C MET A 80 7.32 -8.26 0.84
N ILE A 81 8.09 -7.54 1.66
CA ILE A 81 8.43 -6.13 1.42
C ILE A 81 9.21 -5.97 0.11
N LEU A 82 10.24 -6.79 -0.10
CA LEU A 82 11.06 -6.73 -1.31
C LEU A 82 10.25 -7.11 -2.56
N ALA A 83 9.39 -8.12 -2.46
CA ALA A 83 8.52 -8.51 -3.57
C ALA A 83 7.55 -7.37 -3.94
N GLN A 84 6.90 -6.78 -2.96
CA GLN A 84 5.97 -5.68 -3.17
C GLN A 84 6.65 -4.46 -3.80
N MET A 85 7.83 -4.09 -3.29
CA MET A 85 8.65 -3.03 -3.86
C MET A 85 9.02 -3.32 -5.34
N LEU A 86 9.41 -4.56 -5.66
CA LEU A 86 9.75 -4.96 -7.02
C LEU A 86 8.54 -4.91 -7.96
N PHE A 87 7.36 -5.36 -7.51
CA PHE A 87 6.13 -5.30 -8.30
C PHE A 87 5.70 -3.85 -8.54
N GLY A 88 5.75 -3.00 -7.53
CA GLY A 88 5.51 -1.57 -7.67
C GLY A 88 6.48 -0.92 -8.66
N MET A 89 7.78 -1.21 -8.55
CA MET A 89 8.80 -0.69 -9.48
C MET A 89 8.55 -1.16 -10.91
N ALA A 90 8.21 -2.44 -11.12
CA ALA A 90 7.89 -2.99 -12.44
C ALA A 90 6.65 -2.31 -13.03
N LYS A 91 5.58 -2.15 -12.25
CA LYS A 91 4.36 -1.40 -12.59
C LYS A 91 4.70 0.03 -13.01
N GLY A 92 5.43 0.76 -12.18
CA GLY A 92 5.85 2.13 -12.44
C GLY A 92 6.71 2.28 -13.69
N LEU A 93 7.60 1.30 -13.96
CA LEU A 93 8.43 1.27 -15.18
C LEU A 93 7.57 1.05 -16.43
N LEU A 94 6.60 0.13 -16.40
CA LEU A 94 5.68 -0.12 -17.52
C LEU A 94 4.86 1.13 -17.84
N ILE A 95 4.34 1.81 -16.85
CA ILE A 95 3.55 3.04 -17.02
C ILE A 95 4.45 4.17 -17.53
N GLY A 96 5.62 4.35 -16.93
CA GLY A 96 6.53 5.45 -17.23
C GLY A 96 7.22 5.30 -18.58
N LYS A 97 7.86 4.17 -18.86
CA LYS A 97 8.70 3.94 -20.05
C LYS A 97 7.88 3.52 -21.26
N ILE A 98 6.97 2.55 -21.10
CA ILE A 98 6.17 2.00 -22.20
C ILE A 98 4.92 2.85 -22.46
N ARG A 99 4.52 3.70 -21.49
CA ARG A 99 3.35 4.58 -21.57
C ARG A 99 2.04 3.83 -21.74
N VAL A 100 1.93 2.70 -21.04
CA VAL A 100 0.68 1.97 -20.96
C VAL A 100 -0.30 2.80 -20.11
N ASN A 101 -1.57 2.77 -20.49
CA ASN A 101 -2.61 3.41 -19.67
C ASN A 101 -2.61 2.78 -18.26
N PRO A 102 -2.42 3.58 -17.18
CA PRO A 102 -2.32 3.06 -15.81
C PRO A 102 -3.52 2.20 -15.42
N ILE A 103 -4.73 2.65 -15.74
CA ILE A 103 -5.98 1.95 -15.39
C ILE A 103 -6.01 0.56 -16.05
N LEU A 104 -5.73 0.51 -17.35
CA LEU A 104 -5.75 -0.76 -18.09
C LEU A 104 -4.69 -1.73 -17.55
N LEU A 105 -3.47 -1.24 -17.32
CA LEU A 105 -2.39 -2.05 -16.80
C LEU A 105 -2.73 -2.63 -15.42
N THR A 106 -3.21 -1.79 -14.50
CA THR A 106 -3.51 -2.23 -13.14
C THR A 106 -4.68 -3.22 -13.09
N PHE A 107 -5.68 -3.09 -13.97
CA PHE A 107 -6.73 -4.11 -14.12
C PHE A 107 -6.18 -5.45 -14.62
N ILE A 108 -5.26 -5.44 -15.59
CA ILE A 108 -4.63 -6.67 -16.08
C ILE A 108 -3.79 -7.31 -14.98
N LEU A 109 -2.97 -6.53 -14.27
CA LEU A 109 -2.16 -7.00 -13.16
C LEU A 109 -3.01 -7.56 -12.04
N GLN A 110 -4.15 -6.91 -11.71
CA GLN A 110 -5.11 -7.42 -10.73
C GLN A 110 -5.55 -8.85 -11.06
N GLN A 111 -5.91 -9.14 -12.31
CA GLN A 111 -6.35 -10.47 -12.71
C GLN A 111 -5.20 -11.50 -12.63
N ILE A 112 -3.99 -11.11 -13.03
CA ILE A 112 -2.81 -11.98 -12.96
C ILE A 112 -2.49 -12.30 -11.51
N TYR A 113 -2.42 -11.30 -10.64
CA TYR A 113 -2.08 -11.49 -9.22
C TYR A 113 -3.15 -12.28 -8.47
N GLN A 114 -4.43 -12.05 -8.75
CA GLN A 114 -5.52 -12.85 -8.21
C GLN A 114 -5.45 -14.32 -8.67
N GLY A 115 -5.13 -14.54 -9.95
CA GLY A 115 -4.94 -15.89 -10.48
C GLY A 115 -3.80 -16.64 -9.78
N ILE A 116 -2.66 -15.97 -9.59
CA ILE A 116 -1.51 -16.55 -8.87
C ILE A 116 -1.89 -16.80 -7.39
N ALA A 117 -2.51 -15.82 -6.72
CA ALA A 117 -2.94 -15.97 -5.33
C ALA A 117 -3.96 -17.09 -5.15
N ALA A 118 -4.85 -17.34 -6.13
CA ALA A 118 -5.80 -18.43 -6.09
C ALA A 118 -5.12 -19.82 -6.16
N VAL A 119 -4.07 -19.95 -6.97
CA VAL A 119 -3.29 -21.22 -7.08
C VAL A 119 -2.54 -21.52 -5.77
N PHE A 120 -2.02 -20.50 -5.11
CA PHE A 120 -1.27 -20.64 -3.86
C PHE A 120 -2.09 -20.31 -2.60
N GLY A 121 -3.42 -20.26 -2.72
CA GLY A 121 -4.34 -19.85 -1.65
C GLY A 121 -4.15 -20.57 -0.32
N ASP A 122 -3.76 -21.83 -0.36
CA ASP A 122 -3.44 -22.60 0.84
C ASP A 122 -2.22 -22.04 1.61
N ALA A 123 -1.30 -21.33 0.95
CA ALA A 123 -0.15 -20.71 1.61
C ALA A 123 -0.55 -19.55 2.51
N ILE A 124 -1.64 -18.83 2.20
CA ILE A 124 -2.18 -17.74 3.01
C ILE A 124 -2.60 -18.22 4.40
N GLN A 125 -2.98 -19.48 4.52
CA GLN A 125 -3.41 -20.11 5.78
C GLN A 125 -2.23 -20.56 6.67
N ALA A 126 -0.98 -20.23 6.31
CA ALA A 126 0.17 -20.54 7.15
C ALA A 126 0.05 -19.81 8.50
N PRO A 127 0.02 -20.54 9.63
CA PRO A 127 -0.21 -19.93 10.91
C PRO A 127 1.02 -19.10 11.32
N ILE A 128 0.83 -17.80 11.45
CA ILE A 128 1.79 -16.96 12.18
C ILE A 128 1.54 -17.20 13.66
N PRO A 129 2.55 -17.56 14.47
CA PRO A 129 2.39 -17.75 15.90
C PRO A 129 1.77 -16.49 16.56
N ARG A 130 0.77 -16.68 17.40
CA ARG A 130 0.05 -15.57 18.07
C ARG A 130 0.95 -14.70 18.93
N ASP A 131 2.08 -15.22 19.39
CA ASP A 131 3.08 -14.51 20.16
C ASP A 131 3.65 -13.28 19.44
N TYR A 132 3.55 -13.24 18.10
CA TYR A 132 4.02 -12.12 17.29
C TYR A 132 3.01 -10.98 17.13
N TYR A 133 1.70 -11.25 17.23
CA TYR A 133 0.66 -10.24 16.94
C TYR A 133 -0.47 -10.19 17.95
N GLY A 134 -0.48 -11.09 18.95
CA GLY A 134 -1.56 -11.21 19.93
C GLY A 134 -1.52 -10.18 21.08
N SER A 135 -0.50 -9.32 21.12
CA SER A 135 -0.33 -8.34 22.19
C SER A 135 -0.85 -6.96 21.79
N TYR A 136 -1.65 -6.35 22.67
CA TYR A 136 -2.07 -4.95 22.57
C TYR A 136 -0.87 -4.00 22.38
N MET A 137 0.22 -4.24 23.10
CA MET A 137 1.45 -3.44 23.00
C MET A 137 2.06 -3.50 21.59
N PHE A 138 1.98 -4.64 20.92
CA PHE A 138 2.43 -4.78 19.53
C PHE A 138 1.69 -3.80 18.60
N TRP A 139 0.36 -3.81 18.63
CA TRP A 139 -0.46 -2.93 17.78
C TRP A 139 -0.32 -1.46 18.13
N MET A 140 -0.12 -1.12 19.41
CA MET A 140 0.16 0.24 19.84
C MET A 140 1.49 0.75 19.27
N ILE A 141 2.54 -0.05 19.29
CA ILE A 141 3.85 0.31 18.70
C ILE A 141 3.71 0.49 17.18
N PHE A 142 3.05 -0.44 16.50
CA PHE A 142 2.84 -0.35 15.06
C PHE A 142 1.98 0.86 14.67
N SER A 143 0.98 1.20 15.46
CA SER A 143 0.20 2.44 15.26
C SER A 143 1.07 3.68 15.39
N GLY A 144 1.95 3.73 16.38
CA GLY A 144 2.92 4.81 16.53
C GLY A 144 3.85 4.94 15.32
N ILE A 145 4.38 3.82 14.85
CA ILE A 145 5.23 3.78 13.64
C ILE A 145 4.45 4.26 12.41
N ALA A 146 3.21 3.82 12.22
CA ALA A 146 2.38 4.24 11.10
C ALA A 146 2.14 5.77 11.12
N VAL A 147 1.88 6.35 12.30
CA VAL A 147 1.73 7.81 12.44
C VAL A 147 3.03 8.53 12.12
N VAL A 148 4.18 8.03 12.56
CA VAL A 148 5.49 8.63 12.25
C VAL A 148 5.76 8.60 10.74
N ILE A 149 5.50 7.46 10.09
CA ILE A 149 5.63 7.32 8.63
C ILE A 149 4.68 8.31 7.93
N TYR A 150 3.44 8.43 8.39
CA TYR A 150 2.47 9.39 7.85
C TYR A 150 2.99 10.83 7.92
N VAL A 151 3.41 11.26 9.09
CA VAL A 151 3.95 12.62 9.29
C VAL A 151 5.17 12.85 8.40
N PHE A 152 6.07 11.87 8.33
CA PHE A 152 7.26 11.95 7.48
C PHE A 152 6.89 12.09 6.00
N LEU A 153 5.99 11.26 5.48
CA LEU A 153 5.52 11.34 4.10
C LEU A 153 4.79 12.65 3.82
N GLN A 154 3.95 13.11 4.75
CA GLN A 154 3.25 14.38 4.62
C GLN A 154 4.23 15.56 4.56
N LEU A 155 5.26 15.58 5.42
CA LEU A 155 6.30 16.59 5.38
C LEU A 155 7.11 16.51 4.09
N MET A 156 7.46 15.32 3.64
CA MET A 156 8.16 15.10 2.38
C MET A 156 7.36 15.63 1.20
N LEU A 157 6.05 15.35 1.14
CA LEU A 157 5.17 15.79 0.06
C LEU A 157 4.89 17.29 0.07
N THR A 158 4.87 17.92 1.25
CA THR A 158 4.52 19.35 1.36
C THR A 158 5.73 20.28 1.29
N HIS A 159 6.87 19.86 1.87
CA HIS A 159 8.02 20.75 2.08
C HIS A 159 9.25 20.43 1.22
N THR A 160 9.23 19.31 0.45
CA THR A 160 10.39 18.94 -0.38
C THR A 160 10.15 19.13 -1.88
N TYR A 161 11.24 19.19 -2.63
CA TYR A 161 11.20 19.18 -4.09
C TYR A 161 10.58 17.89 -4.63
N TYR A 162 10.76 16.75 -3.94
CA TYR A 162 10.13 15.49 -4.31
C TYR A 162 8.61 15.59 -4.36
N GLY A 163 7.99 16.18 -3.34
CA GLY A 163 6.54 16.36 -3.32
C GLY A 163 6.02 17.22 -4.45
N LYS A 164 6.78 18.27 -4.85
CA LYS A 164 6.46 19.08 -6.03
C LYS A 164 6.52 18.24 -7.31
N TYR A 165 7.55 17.38 -7.47
CA TYR A 165 7.69 16.50 -8.63
C TYR A 165 6.58 15.46 -8.72
N VAL A 166 6.21 14.85 -7.59
CA VAL A 166 5.09 13.87 -7.55
C VAL A 166 3.79 14.50 -8.05
N ARG A 167 3.47 15.71 -7.59
CA ARG A 167 2.26 16.44 -8.04
C ARG A 167 2.34 16.85 -9.50
N MET A 168 3.48 17.38 -9.94
CA MET A 168 3.69 17.74 -11.35
C MET A 168 3.53 16.51 -12.28
N LEU A 169 3.95 15.31 -11.85
CA LEU A 169 3.74 14.06 -12.59
C LEU A 169 2.27 13.74 -12.78
N GLY A 170 1.44 13.98 -11.77
CA GLY A 170 0.00 13.76 -11.84
C GLY A 170 -0.75 14.80 -12.66
N GLU A 171 -0.29 16.07 -12.63
CA GLU A 171 -0.99 17.17 -13.31
C GLU A 171 -0.61 17.28 -14.80
N ASN A 172 0.67 17.19 -15.14
CA ASN A 172 1.13 17.37 -16.50
C ASN A 172 2.48 16.75 -16.80
N GLU A 173 2.48 15.59 -17.45
CA GLU A 173 3.70 14.87 -17.86
C GLU A 173 4.62 15.69 -18.78
N THR A 174 4.05 16.55 -19.62
CA THR A 174 4.80 17.36 -20.56
C THR A 174 5.65 18.40 -19.86
N SER A 175 5.12 18.98 -18.77
CA SER A 175 5.86 19.97 -17.95
C SER A 175 7.06 19.32 -17.24
N VAL A 176 6.92 18.07 -16.78
CA VAL A 176 8.03 17.33 -16.15
C VAL A 176 9.13 16.99 -17.16
N LYS A 177 8.76 16.62 -18.40
CA LYS A 177 9.75 16.37 -19.47
C LYS A 177 10.57 17.62 -19.82
N ASN A 178 9.90 18.77 -19.89
CA ASN A 178 10.56 20.03 -20.23
C ASN A 178 11.52 20.52 -19.14
N SER A 179 11.34 20.04 -17.89
CA SER A 179 12.27 20.35 -16.77
C SER A 179 13.51 19.45 -16.73
N GLY A 180 13.70 18.55 -17.71
CA GLY A 180 14.89 17.69 -17.82
C GLY A 180 14.92 16.51 -16.85
N ILE A 181 13.83 16.26 -16.13
CA ILE A 181 13.73 15.18 -15.15
C ILE A 181 13.36 13.88 -15.86
N ARG A 182 14.00 12.78 -15.47
CA ARG A 182 13.70 11.44 -15.97
C ARG A 182 12.42 10.93 -15.31
N PHE A 183 11.31 11.31 -15.87
CA PHE A 183 9.96 10.99 -15.52
C PHE A 183 9.74 9.47 -15.28
N ASP A 184 10.34 8.62 -16.13
CA ASP A 184 10.22 7.16 -16.03
C ASP A 184 10.75 6.62 -14.69
N ILE A 185 11.92 7.15 -14.27
CA ILE A 185 12.56 6.75 -13.00
C ILE A 185 11.76 7.27 -11.80
N CYS A 186 11.27 8.51 -11.88
CA CYS A 186 10.45 9.06 -10.79
C CYS A 186 9.20 8.22 -10.55
N ARG A 187 8.48 7.85 -11.63
CA ARG A 187 7.27 7.01 -11.51
C ARG A 187 7.59 5.61 -11.00
N MET A 188 8.70 5.00 -11.47
CA MET A 188 9.18 3.72 -10.98
C MET A 188 9.46 3.76 -9.46
N ILE A 189 10.14 4.79 -8.98
CA ILE A 189 10.46 4.95 -7.56
C ILE A 189 9.20 5.17 -6.72
N ILE A 190 8.28 6.01 -7.19
CA ILE A 190 7.02 6.30 -6.49
C ILE A 190 6.19 5.02 -6.32
N CYS A 191 5.98 4.27 -7.40
CA CYS A 191 5.23 3.02 -7.34
C CYS A 191 5.97 1.93 -6.52
N GLY A 192 7.32 1.96 -6.50
CA GLY A 192 8.10 1.04 -5.66
C GLY A 192 8.06 1.37 -4.16
N ILE A 193 7.87 2.65 -3.80
CA ILE A 193 7.74 3.07 -2.40
C ILE A 193 6.30 2.88 -1.91
N SER A 194 5.31 3.03 -2.80
CA SER A 194 3.89 2.85 -2.46
C SER A 194 3.53 1.38 -2.22
N GLY A 195 4.14 0.47 -2.98
CA GLY A 195 4.00 -0.97 -2.78
C GLY A 195 4.72 -1.47 -1.54
#